data_b1ce3b1f7aa405356cb4a1de8d51a04b
#
_entry.id   b1ce3b1f7aa405356cb4a1de8d51a04b
#
_cell.length_a   1.000
_cell.length_b   1.000
_cell.length_c   1.000
_cell.angle_alpha   90.00
_cell.angle_beta   90.00
_cell.angle_gamma   90.00
#
_symmetry.space_group_name_H-M   'P 1'
#
loop_
_entity.id
_entity.type
_entity.pdbx_description
1 polymer ?
#
loop_
_entity_poly.entity_id
_entity_poly.type
_entity_poly.pdbx_seq_one_letter_code
_entity_poly.pdbx_strand_id
1 'polypeptide(L)'
;MVTMTPTLNINTRLNSPERGGFFGKIIAFIIAIIRKFIGGETMFVNDFTACANGGQVRLAPPLSGFIVHRRLENERILLTPGSYLASGRGLDMKLRFGGLRAILSKEGVFFVEVSGTGDLWMNAYGGITEVPIDGSFVVDNGHIVAFDSSLNFSIKTAGGGLMGAVASGEGFVCEFR
;
A
#
# COMPACT_ATOMS: atom_id res chain seq x y z
N MET A 1 -15.37 -7.28 -3.64
CA MET A 1 -16.83 -7.04 -3.58
C MET A 1 -17.17 -6.59 -2.18
N VAL A 2 -17.95 -5.55 -2.04
CA VAL A 2 -18.36 -5.00 -0.75
C VAL A 2 -19.88 -5.15 -0.64
N THR A 3 -20.35 -5.74 0.45
CA THR A 3 -21.76 -5.69 0.83
C THR A 3 -21.88 -4.94 2.14
N MET A 4 -22.91 -4.14 2.30
CA MET A 4 -23.16 -3.39 3.51
C MET A 4 -24.65 -3.37 3.85
N THR A 5 -24.95 -3.17 5.13
CA THR A 5 -26.32 -2.91 5.57
C THR A 5 -26.77 -1.50 5.19
N PRO A 6 -28.05 -1.27 4.90
CA PRO A 6 -28.58 0.06 4.54
C PRO A 6 -28.42 1.13 5.64
N THR A 7 -28.09 0.73 6.85
CA THR A 7 -27.87 1.59 8.02
C THR A 7 -26.48 2.23 8.08
N LEU A 8 -25.67 2.05 7.03
CA LEU A 8 -24.32 2.61 6.96
C LEU A 8 -24.28 3.82 6.02
N ASN A 9 -23.60 4.85 6.47
CA ASN A 9 -23.21 5.98 5.63
C ASN A 9 -21.81 5.75 5.06
N ILE A 10 -21.67 6.02 3.76
CA ILE A 10 -20.37 5.98 3.09
C ILE A 10 -19.95 7.41 2.80
N ASN A 11 -18.76 7.77 3.22
CA ASN A 11 -18.11 9.01 2.84
C ASN A 11 -16.80 8.68 2.12
N THR A 12 -16.71 9.04 0.85
CA THR A 12 -15.51 8.84 0.05
C THR A 12 -14.59 10.03 0.20
N ARG A 13 -13.39 9.82 0.70
CA ARG A 13 -12.36 10.85 0.80
C ARG A 13 -11.15 10.51 -0.06
N LEU A 14 -10.49 11.55 -0.55
CA LEU A 14 -9.20 11.44 -1.20
C LEU A 14 -8.12 11.39 -0.12
N ASN A 15 -7.34 10.34 -0.10
CA ASN A 15 -6.13 10.27 0.73
C ASN A 15 -5.04 11.12 0.06
N SER A 16 -5.06 12.44 0.33
CA SER A 16 -4.16 13.40 -0.29
C SER A 16 -3.03 13.74 0.65
N PRO A 17 -1.77 13.76 0.20
CA PRO A 17 -0.69 14.36 0.96
C PRO A 17 -0.96 15.85 1.16
N GLU A 18 -0.56 16.37 2.32
CA GLU A 18 -0.80 17.76 2.74
C GLU A 18 -0.41 18.79 1.66
N ARG A 19 -1.26 19.79 1.50
CA ARG A 19 -1.12 20.91 0.56
C ARG A 19 0.12 21.74 0.85
N GLY A 20 0.95 21.94 -0.16
CA GLY A 20 2.05 22.90 -0.12
C GLY A 20 2.67 23.20 -1.47
N GLY A 21 2.40 24.36 -2.05
CA GLY A 21 3.21 25.09 -3.02
C GLY A 21 3.57 24.36 -4.33
N PHE A 22 4.79 24.55 -4.76
CA PHE A 22 5.41 23.95 -5.96
C PHE A 22 5.34 22.41 -5.95
N PHE A 23 5.43 21.79 -4.79
CA PHE A 23 5.22 20.35 -4.59
C PHE A 23 3.81 19.87 -4.97
N GLY A 24 2.78 20.70 -4.86
CA GLY A 24 1.42 20.34 -5.25
C GLY A 24 1.28 20.02 -6.75
N LYS A 25 2.04 20.70 -7.62
CA LYS A 25 2.04 20.40 -9.07
C LYS A 25 2.78 19.10 -9.39
N ILE A 26 3.85 18.80 -8.69
CA ILE A 26 4.58 17.54 -8.81
C ILE A 26 3.70 16.39 -8.33
N ILE A 27 3.00 16.55 -7.23
CA ILE A 27 2.06 15.56 -6.70
C ILE A 27 0.88 15.35 -7.66
N ALA A 28 0.30 16.40 -8.23
CA ALA A 28 -0.75 16.28 -9.25
C ALA A 28 -0.27 15.52 -10.50
N PHE A 29 0.97 15.73 -10.91
CA PHE A 29 1.59 15.01 -12.02
C PHE A 29 1.84 13.54 -11.66
N ILE A 30 2.31 13.27 -10.44
CA ILE A 30 2.47 11.91 -9.90
C ILE A 30 1.12 11.20 -9.82
N ILE A 31 0.08 11.87 -9.35
CA ILE A 31 -1.30 11.36 -9.32
C ILE A 31 -1.80 11.01 -10.73
N ALA A 32 -1.49 11.84 -11.72
CA ALA A 32 -1.86 11.57 -13.11
C ALA A 32 -1.12 10.33 -13.68
N ILE A 33 0.14 10.14 -13.31
CA ILE A 33 0.93 8.95 -13.66
C ILE A 33 0.35 7.71 -12.96
N ILE A 34 0.05 7.78 -11.67
CA ILE A 34 -0.55 6.69 -10.88
C ILE A 34 -1.90 6.28 -11.48
N ARG A 35 -2.75 7.24 -11.87
CA ARG A 35 -4.02 6.96 -12.56
C ARG A 35 -3.82 6.18 -13.86
N LYS A 36 -2.73 6.43 -14.57
CA LYS A 36 -2.45 5.79 -15.86
C LYS A 36 -1.91 4.37 -15.71
N PHE A 37 -1.18 4.07 -14.63
CA PHE A 37 -0.45 2.81 -14.44
C PHE A 37 -1.10 1.83 -13.44
N ILE A 38 -1.90 2.31 -12.48
CA ILE A 38 -2.43 1.48 -11.38
C ILE A 38 -3.96 1.29 -11.48
N GLY A 39 -4.58 1.57 -12.63
CA GLY A 39 -6.00 1.26 -12.82
C GLY A 39 -6.98 1.96 -11.86
N GLY A 40 -6.58 3.04 -11.20
CA GLY A 40 -7.52 3.96 -10.52
C GLY A 40 -7.92 3.64 -9.08
N GLU A 41 -7.45 2.58 -8.45
CA GLU A 41 -8.05 2.09 -7.18
C GLU A 41 -7.44 2.64 -5.88
N THR A 42 -6.29 3.30 -5.86
CA THR A 42 -5.51 3.45 -4.62
C THR A 42 -5.61 4.80 -3.91
N MET A 43 -6.34 5.75 -4.42
CA MET A 43 -6.37 7.10 -3.84
C MET A 43 -7.66 7.46 -3.10
N PHE A 44 -8.69 6.67 -3.27
CA PHE A 44 -9.97 6.90 -2.62
C PHE A 44 -10.18 5.90 -1.50
N VAL A 45 -10.48 6.42 -0.33
CA VAL A 45 -10.84 5.63 0.84
C VAL A 45 -12.31 5.88 1.15
N ASN A 46 -13.03 4.81 1.38
CA ASN A 46 -14.42 4.87 1.81
C ASN A 46 -14.50 4.70 3.33
N ASP A 47 -14.94 5.74 4.01
CA ASP A 47 -15.22 5.68 5.44
C ASP A 47 -16.66 5.19 5.63
N PHE A 48 -16.82 4.10 6.35
CA PHE A 48 -18.11 3.54 6.71
C PHE A 48 -18.46 3.95 8.13
N THR A 49 -19.57 4.64 8.29
CA THR A 49 -20.07 5.06 9.61
C THR A 49 -21.43 4.45 9.85
N ALA A 50 -21.56 3.70 10.96
CA ALA A 50 -22.82 3.13 11.35
C ALA A 50 -23.76 4.20 11.94
N CYS A 51 -25.05 4.12 11.60
CA CYS A 51 -26.11 4.83 12.27
C CYS A 51 -26.38 4.23 13.68
N ALA A 52 -27.33 4.81 14.43
CA ALA A 52 -27.63 4.43 15.81
C ALA A 52 -27.89 2.93 16.06
N ASN A 53 -28.39 2.22 15.05
CA ASN A 53 -28.71 0.78 15.16
C ASN A 53 -27.55 -0.14 14.75
N GLY A 54 -26.34 0.40 14.55
CA GLY A 54 -25.20 -0.36 14.08
C GLY A 54 -25.26 -0.68 12.59
N GLY A 55 -24.33 -1.51 12.13
CA GLY A 55 -24.26 -1.94 10.74
C GLY A 55 -23.13 -2.92 10.50
N GLN A 56 -23.17 -3.64 9.39
CA GLN A 56 -22.16 -4.60 8.98
C GLN A 56 -21.64 -4.25 7.59
N VAL A 57 -20.33 -4.40 7.43
CA VAL A 57 -19.64 -4.34 6.14
C VAL A 57 -18.95 -5.67 5.92
N ARG A 58 -19.10 -6.25 4.72
CA ARG A 58 -18.34 -7.42 4.29
C ARG A 58 -17.41 -7.01 3.17
N LEU A 59 -16.13 -7.22 3.39
CA LEU A 59 -15.06 -6.90 2.45
C LEU A 59 -14.47 -8.20 1.91
N ALA A 60 -14.05 -8.14 0.65
CA ALA A 60 -13.30 -9.22 0.03
C ALA A 60 -12.26 -8.60 -0.91
N PRO A 61 -11.07 -9.20 -1.02
CA PRO A 61 -10.08 -8.77 -2.02
C PRO A 61 -10.60 -9.03 -3.44
N PRO A 62 -10.11 -8.28 -4.44
CA PRO A 62 -10.53 -8.44 -5.84
C PRO A 62 -10.07 -9.78 -6.44
N LEU A 63 -8.97 -10.32 -5.94
CA LEU A 63 -8.41 -11.62 -6.35
C LEU A 63 -8.44 -12.60 -5.19
N SER A 64 -8.51 -13.90 -5.50
CA SER A 64 -8.48 -14.95 -4.49
C SER A 64 -7.17 -14.93 -3.72
N GLY A 65 -7.25 -14.90 -2.39
CA GLY A 65 -6.05 -14.85 -1.55
C GLY A 65 -6.37 -14.77 -0.07
N PHE A 66 -5.34 -14.55 0.70
CA PHE A 66 -5.43 -14.47 2.15
C PHE A 66 -5.71 -13.05 2.63
N ILE A 67 -6.43 -12.96 3.73
CA ILE A 67 -6.62 -11.73 4.50
C ILE A 67 -5.93 -11.92 5.84
N VAL A 68 -5.06 -10.99 6.19
CA VAL A 68 -4.38 -10.94 7.48
C VAL A 68 -4.90 -9.77 8.28
N HIS A 69 -5.26 -10.02 9.52
CA HIS A 69 -5.58 -8.99 10.50
C HIS A 69 -4.35 -8.74 11.39
N ARG A 70 -4.01 -7.47 11.58
CA ARG A 70 -2.98 -7.03 12.51
C ARG A 70 -3.49 -5.88 13.36
N ARG A 71 -3.32 -5.96 14.66
CA ARG A 71 -3.50 -4.86 15.59
C ARG A 71 -2.21 -4.05 15.65
N LEU A 72 -2.30 -2.75 15.33
CA LEU A 72 -1.20 -1.80 15.51
C LEU A 72 -1.34 -1.10 16.86
N GLU A 73 -0.24 -0.93 17.60
CA GLU A 73 -0.18 -0.27 18.89
C GLU A 73 0.87 0.84 18.87
N ASN A 74 0.48 2.01 18.33
CA ASN A 74 1.38 3.13 18.07
C ASN A 74 2.54 2.74 17.14
N GLU A 75 2.25 1.85 16.22
CA GLU A 75 3.17 1.32 15.22
C GLU A 75 2.97 1.98 13.87
N ARG A 76 3.93 1.74 13.00
CA ARG A 76 3.90 2.19 11.61
C ARG A 76 4.33 1.06 10.69
N ILE A 77 3.50 0.77 9.69
CA ILE A 77 3.76 -0.26 8.68
C ILE A 77 3.61 0.33 7.28
N LEU A 78 4.41 -0.14 6.35
CA LEU A 78 4.36 0.21 4.94
C LEU A 78 3.74 -0.95 4.16
N LEU A 79 2.70 -0.67 3.39
CA LEU A 79 2.02 -1.63 2.55
C LEU A 79 2.28 -1.31 1.08
N THR A 80 2.39 -2.34 0.26
CA THR A 80 2.35 -2.17 -1.19
C THR A 80 0.95 -1.78 -1.66
N PRO A 81 0.83 -1.03 -2.78
CA PRO A 81 -0.46 -0.71 -3.37
C PRO A 81 -1.27 -1.98 -3.64
N GLY A 82 -2.56 -1.97 -3.29
CA GLY A 82 -3.43 -3.12 -3.43
C GLY A 82 -3.45 -4.10 -2.25
N SER A 83 -2.49 -4.00 -1.32
CA SER A 83 -2.48 -4.85 -0.12
C SER A 83 -3.33 -4.31 1.04
N TYR A 84 -3.73 -3.06 1.01
CA TYR A 84 -4.65 -2.48 1.98
C TYR A 84 -6.08 -2.94 1.68
N LEU A 85 -6.74 -3.50 2.67
CA LEU A 85 -8.15 -3.91 2.56
C LEU A 85 -9.07 -3.00 3.39
N ALA A 86 -8.75 -2.83 4.66
CA ALA A 86 -9.52 -2.00 5.58
C ALA A 86 -8.72 -1.64 6.83
N SER A 87 -9.16 -0.60 7.52
CA SER A 87 -8.66 -0.27 8.85
C SER A 87 -9.78 0.21 9.77
N GLY A 88 -9.59 -0.02 11.07
CA GLY A 88 -10.41 0.55 12.13
C GLY A 88 -10.07 2.02 12.37
N ARG A 89 -10.79 2.64 13.30
CA ARG A 89 -10.49 3.99 13.78
C ARG A 89 -9.13 4.02 14.49
N GLY A 90 -8.49 5.21 14.49
CA GLY A 90 -7.20 5.43 15.14
C GLY A 90 -5.99 5.11 14.27
N LEU A 91 -6.20 4.73 13.02
CA LEU A 91 -5.14 4.58 12.03
C LEU A 91 -5.22 5.68 10.98
N ASP A 92 -4.09 6.33 10.76
CA ASP A 92 -3.85 7.28 9.68
C ASP A 92 -3.16 6.60 8.52
N MET A 93 -3.53 7.01 7.30
CA MET A 93 -2.90 6.53 6.07
C MET A 93 -2.24 7.68 5.34
N LYS A 94 -1.03 7.46 4.85
CA LYS A 94 -0.27 8.41 4.05
C LYS A 94 0.38 7.69 2.88
N LEU A 95 0.36 8.34 1.71
CA LEU A 95 1.11 7.83 0.58
C LEU A 95 2.58 8.18 0.76
N ARG A 96 3.45 7.17 0.75
CA ARG A 96 4.91 7.31 0.81
C ARG A 96 5.51 6.98 -0.54
N PHE A 97 6.44 7.81 -0.92
CA PHE A 97 7.18 7.64 -2.16
C PHE A 97 8.52 6.96 -1.88
N GLY A 98 8.82 5.87 -2.58
CA GLY A 98 10.03 5.06 -2.39
C GLY A 98 11.36 5.70 -2.85
N GLY A 99 11.34 7.00 -3.16
CA GLY A 99 12.54 7.78 -3.51
C GLY A 99 12.67 8.09 -5.00
N LEU A 100 13.54 9.07 -5.33
CA LEU A 100 13.78 9.55 -6.69
C LEU A 100 14.27 8.47 -7.67
N ARG A 101 14.98 7.46 -7.19
CA ARG A 101 15.43 6.33 -8.02
C ARG A 101 14.28 5.45 -8.48
N ALA A 102 13.20 5.38 -7.71
CA ALA A 102 11.99 4.65 -8.07
C ALA A 102 11.20 5.32 -9.21
N ILE A 103 11.35 6.64 -9.40
CA ILE A 103 10.72 7.36 -10.54
C ILE A 103 11.36 6.97 -11.87
N LEU A 104 12.66 6.77 -11.89
CA LEU A 104 13.42 6.46 -13.12
C LEU A 104 13.16 5.04 -13.62
N SER A 105 12.63 4.17 -12.76
CA SER A 105 12.37 2.76 -13.06
C SER A 105 11.02 2.48 -13.70
N LYS A 106 10.29 3.48 -14.24
CA LYS A 106 8.94 3.34 -14.83
C LYS A 106 7.87 2.67 -13.95
N GLU A 107 8.26 1.98 -12.90
CA GLU A 107 7.43 1.37 -11.86
C GLU A 107 7.66 2.14 -10.57
N GLY A 108 7.07 3.34 -10.45
CA GLY A 108 7.16 4.12 -9.24
C GLY A 108 6.74 3.27 -8.04
N VAL A 109 7.68 2.94 -7.15
CA VAL A 109 7.37 2.19 -5.95
C VAL A 109 6.75 3.17 -4.95
N PHE A 110 5.45 3.09 -4.83
CA PHE A 110 4.68 3.79 -3.82
C PHE A 110 4.32 2.80 -2.73
N PHE A 111 4.29 3.29 -1.51
CA PHE A 111 3.80 2.54 -0.37
C PHE A 111 2.68 3.32 0.30
N VAL A 112 1.76 2.58 0.89
CA VAL A 112 0.76 3.14 1.80
C VAL A 112 1.29 2.98 3.22
N GLU A 113 1.70 4.08 3.84
CA GLU A 113 2.04 4.08 5.26
C GLU A 113 0.76 4.11 6.08
N VAL A 114 0.62 3.13 6.95
CA VAL A 114 -0.45 3.09 7.96
C VAL A 114 0.19 3.22 9.32
N SER A 115 -0.31 4.15 10.14
CA SER A 115 0.27 4.46 11.45
C SER A 115 -0.79 4.78 12.49
N GLY A 116 -0.51 4.47 13.74
CA GLY A 116 -1.39 4.75 14.88
C GLY A 116 -1.72 3.53 15.71
N THR A 117 -2.87 3.55 16.37
CA THR A 117 -3.38 2.45 17.19
C THR A 117 -4.75 2.02 16.69
N GLY A 118 -4.85 0.79 16.22
CA GLY A 118 -6.11 0.29 15.64
C GLY A 118 -5.93 -1.03 14.90
N ASP A 119 -7.00 -1.52 14.32
CA ASP A 119 -7.05 -2.76 13.59
C ASP A 119 -6.81 -2.51 12.10
N LEU A 120 -5.93 -3.28 11.49
CA LEU A 120 -5.58 -3.24 10.08
C LEU A 120 -5.84 -4.60 9.45
N TRP A 121 -6.52 -4.61 8.31
CA TRP A 121 -6.70 -5.79 7.47
C TRP A 121 -5.96 -5.58 6.15
N MET A 122 -5.12 -6.54 5.83
CA MET A 122 -4.32 -6.59 4.62
C MET A 122 -4.70 -7.81 3.81
N ASN A 123 -4.55 -7.73 2.50
CA ASN A 123 -4.77 -8.85 1.60
C ASN A 123 -3.60 -9.07 0.65
N ALA A 124 -3.46 -10.30 0.18
CA ALA A 124 -2.55 -10.67 -0.88
C ALA A 124 -3.19 -11.64 -1.84
N TYR A 125 -2.69 -11.67 -3.06
CA TYR A 125 -2.97 -12.76 -3.99
C TYR A 125 -2.20 -14.02 -3.54
N GLY A 126 -2.91 -15.12 -3.28
CA GLY A 126 -2.31 -16.34 -2.73
C GLY A 126 -2.03 -16.25 -1.23
N GLY A 127 -0.99 -16.94 -0.79
CA GLY A 127 -0.58 -17.03 0.62
C GLY A 127 0.22 -15.82 1.10
N ILE A 128 0.22 -15.62 2.42
CA ILE A 128 1.07 -14.63 3.09
C ILE A 128 1.97 -15.36 4.08
N THR A 129 3.26 -15.02 4.08
CA THR A 129 4.23 -15.51 5.05
C THR A 129 4.94 -14.32 5.68
N GLU A 130 5.05 -14.32 7.00
CA GLU A 130 5.84 -13.35 7.74
C GLU A 130 7.28 -13.85 7.86
N VAL A 131 8.24 -12.99 7.50
CA VAL A 131 9.67 -13.31 7.54
C VAL A 131 10.37 -12.32 8.45
N PRO A 132 10.90 -12.76 9.59
CA PRO A 132 11.77 -11.92 10.42
C PRO A 132 13.07 -11.64 9.67
N ILE A 133 13.44 -10.34 9.62
CA ILE A 133 14.67 -9.92 8.95
C ILE A 133 15.80 -9.90 9.96
N ASP A 134 16.76 -10.80 9.77
CA ASP A 134 18.05 -10.81 10.49
C ASP A 134 19.16 -10.67 9.45
N GLY A 135 19.83 -9.51 9.42
CA GLY A 135 20.81 -9.15 8.40
C GLY A 135 20.17 -8.60 7.12
N SER A 136 20.32 -9.25 5.99
CA SER A 136 19.83 -8.78 4.69
C SER A 136 18.89 -9.80 4.06
N PHE A 137 17.76 -9.31 3.56
CA PHE A 137 16.75 -10.12 2.87
C PHE A 137 16.36 -9.47 1.54
N VAL A 138 16.40 -10.22 0.46
CA VAL A 138 16.05 -9.75 -0.88
C VAL A 138 14.77 -10.42 -1.33
N VAL A 139 13.82 -9.61 -1.78
CA VAL A 139 12.52 -10.09 -2.27
C VAL A 139 12.11 -9.33 -3.53
N ASP A 140 11.47 -10.01 -4.46
CA ASP A 140 10.84 -9.37 -5.62
C ASP A 140 9.75 -8.40 -5.17
N ASN A 141 9.74 -7.21 -5.76
CA ASN A 141 8.78 -6.16 -5.43
C ASN A 141 7.32 -6.61 -5.54
N GLY A 142 7.01 -7.48 -6.50
CA GLY A 142 5.67 -8.03 -6.71
C GLY A 142 5.17 -8.98 -5.60
N HIS A 143 6.07 -9.44 -4.73
CA HIS A 143 5.75 -10.36 -3.64
C HIS A 143 5.69 -9.71 -2.27
N ILE A 144 5.93 -8.40 -2.19
CA ILE A 144 5.84 -7.66 -0.92
C ILE A 144 4.38 -7.30 -0.66
N VAL A 145 3.88 -7.64 0.53
CA VAL A 145 2.56 -7.22 1.03
C VAL A 145 2.71 -6.02 1.94
N ALA A 146 3.54 -6.16 2.97
CA ALA A 146 3.81 -5.12 3.96
C ALA A 146 5.16 -5.35 4.63
N PHE A 147 5.70 -4.29 5.24
CA PHE A 147 6.91 -4.37 6.05
C PHE A 147 6.93 -3.27 7.11
N ASP A 148 7.68 -3.51 8.19
CA ASP A 148 7.83 -2.55 9.27
C ASP A 148 8.59 -1.30 8.79
N SER A 149 8.14 -0.13 9.21
CA SER A 149 8.74 1.15 8.79
C SER A 149 10.13 1.40 9.37
N SER A 150 10.56 0.62 10.35
CA SER A 150 11.93 0.66 10.91
C SER A 150 12.96 0.01 10.00
N LEU A 151 12.53 -0.87 9.09
CA LEU A 151 13.42 -1.54 8.15
C LEU A 151 13.98 -0.55 7.13
N ASN A 152 15.28 -0.58 6.96
CA ASN A 152 15.92 0.08 5.84
C ASN A 152 15.73 -0.78 4.59
N PHE A 153 15.30 -0.17 3.50
CA PHE A 153 15.17 -0.87 2.23
C PHE A 153 15.82 -0.12 1.08
N SER A 154 16.29 -0.85 0.11
CA SER A 154 16.80 -0.33 -1.15
C SER A 154 16.24 -1.10 -2.33
N ILE A 155 15.88 -0.36 -3.39
CA ILE A 155 15.38 -0.96 -4.62
C ILE A 155 16.56 -1.19 -5.56
N LYS A 156 16.71 -2.40 -6.03
CA LYS A 156 17.74 -2.83 -6.97
C LYS A 156 17.11 -3.44 -8.22
N THR A 157 17.82 -3.37 -9.33
CA THR A 157 17.45 -4.12 -10.52
C THR A 157 17.96 -5.55 -10.41
N ALA A 158 17.11 -6.54 -10.65
CA ALA A 158 17.54 -7.91 -10.79
C ALA A 158 18.39 -8.03 -12.08
N GLY A 159 19.62 -8.54 -11.98
CA GLY A 159 20.43 -8.83 -13.18
C GLY A 159 21.39 -7.74 -13.68
N GLY A 160 21.88 -6.86 -12.79
CA GLY A 160 23.10 -6.06 -13.11
C GLY A 160 22.91 -4.86 -14.03
N GLY A 161 21.73 -4.24 -14.07
CA GLY A 161 21.48 -2.99 -14.80
C GLY A 161 20.08 -2.91 -15.39
N LEU A 162 19.71 -1.70 -15.86
CA LEU A 162 18.36 -1.44 -16.41
C LEU A 162 18.03 -2.34 -17.61
N MET A 163 19.01 -2.60 -18.46
CA MET A 163 18.86 -3.50 -19.62
C MET A 163 18.72 -4.97 -19.20
N GLY A 164 19.45 -5.39 -18.17
CA GLY A 164 19.36 -6.75 -17.65
C GLY A 164 18.01 -7.02 -16.97
N ALA A 165 17.48 -6.09 -16.23
CA ALA A 165 16.16 -6.19 -15.60
C ALA A 165 15.02 -6.31 -16.63
N VAL A 166 15.10 -5.56 -17.74
CA VAL A 166 14.12 -5.63 -18.83
C VAL A 166 14.25 -6.94 -19.62
N ALA A 167 15.46 -7.41 -19.82
CA ALA A 167 15.72 -8.63 -20.62
C ALA A 167 15.43 -9.93 -19.84
N SER A 168 15.61 -9.93 -18.51
CA SER A 168 15.31 -11.10 -17.68
C SER A 168 13.81 -11.24 -17.34
N GLY A 169 13.02 -10.20 -17.53
CA GLY A 169 11.62 -10.17 -17.09
C GLY A 169 11.46 -10.08 -15.55
N GLU A 170 12.56 -9.98 -14.82
CA GLU A 170 12.63 -10.05 -13.37
C GLU A 170 12.63 -8.65 -12.72
N GLY A 171 11.99 -7.69 -13.20
CA GLY A 171 11.70 -6.38 -12.63
C GLY A 171 12.68 -5.82 -11.57
N PHE A 172 12.11 -5.32 -10.50
CA PHE A 172 12.84 -4.74 -9.38
C PHE A 172 12.73 -5.62 -8.14
N VAL A 173 13.83 -5.71 -7.40
CA VAL A 173 13.89 -6.38 -6.10
C VAL A 173 14.10 -5.36 -4.99
N CYS A 174 13.52 -5.60 -3.83
CA CYS A 174 13.78 -4.85 -2.61
C CYS A 174 14.74 -5.64 -1.71
N GLU A 175 15.82 -4.99 -1.29
CA GLU A 175 16.71 -5.49 -0.25
C GLU A 175 16.37 -4.78 1.05
N PHE A 176 16.02 -5.54 2.06
CA PHE A 176 15.75 -5.11 3.43
C PHE A 176 16.95 -5.37 4.34
N ARG A 177 17.12 -4.47 5.33
CA ARG A 177 18.16 -4.57 6.38
C ARG A 177 17.65 -4.02 7.70
#